data_ca713a72e457140f9dc4f3dde418e9b7
#
_entry.id   ca713a72e457140f9dc4f3dde418e9b7
#
_cell.length_a   1.000
_cell.length_b   1.000
_cell.length_c   1.000
_cell.angle_alpha   90.00
_cell.angle_beta   90.00
_cell.angle_gamma   90.00
#
_symmetry.space_group_name_H-M   'P 1'
#
loop_
_entity.id
_entity.type
_entity.pdbx_description
1 polymer ?
#
loop_
_entity_poly.entity_id
_entity_poly.type
_entity_poly.pdbx_seq_one_letter_code
_entity_poly.pdbx_strand_id
1 'polypeptide(L)'
;MAALNVEQSQAQYRISRSAAVPGVDGGGSYNRAHAAGTTSDRWNANVGTTAYEVDFFGRVRSLNRQALEKYFATTEAQRGARITLVAQVADEYFSLRLAEAQLLLARLTLEAVKGSSTLN
;
A
#
# COMPACT_ATOMS: atom_id res chain seq x y z
N MET A 1 -5.95 -3.01 -3.96
CA MET A 1 -5.29 -1.68 -4.03
C MET A 1 -5.18 -1.01 -2.66
N ALA A 2 -6.26 -0.73 -1.92
CA ALA A 2 -6.19 -0.04 -0.61
C ALA A 2 -5.30 -0.74 0.44
N ALA A 3 -5.28 -2.07 0.50
CA ALA A 3 -4.41 -2.83 1.41
C ALA A 3 -2.92 -2.64 1.09
N LEU A 4 -2.54 -2.67 -0.19
CA LEU A 4 -1.17 -2.45 -0.63
C LEU A 4 -0.67 -1.03 -0.31
N ASN A 5 -1.56 -0.03 -0.38
CA ASN A 5 -1.23 1.34 0.01
C ASN A 5 -0.90 1.45 1.50
N VAL A 6 -1.57 0.67 2.36
CA VAL A 6 -1.26 0.61 3.80
C VAL A 6 0.11 -0.02 4.03
N GLU A 7 0.43 -1.14 3.36
CA GLU A 7 1.75 -1.77 3.46
C GLU A 7 2.87 -0.83 2.98
N GLN A 8 2.66 -0.15 1.86
CA GLN A 8 3.60 0.85 1.35
C GLN A 8 3.84 1.96 2.36
N SER A 9 2.77 2.51 2.95
CA SER A 9 2.88 3.58 3.96
C SER A 9 3.57 3.10 5.24
N GLN A 10 3.34 1.84 5.63
CA GLN A 10 4.02 1.21 6.77
C GLN A 10 5.52 1.04 6.49
N ALA A 11 5.89 0.57 5.29
CA ALA A 11 7.29 0.44 4.88
C ALA A 11 7.99 1.80 4.87
N GLN A 12 7.32 2.84 4.35
CA GLN A 12 7.84 4.20 4.33
C GLN A 12 8.04 4.77 5.75
N TYR A 13 7.13 4.48 6.68
CA TYR A 13 7.30 4.83 8.10
C TYR A 13 8.53 4.15 8.71
N ARG A 14 8.75 2.85 8.42
CA ARG A 14 9.93 2.11 8.91
C ARG A 14 11.23 2.72 8.37
N ILE A 15 11.25 3.11 7.09
CA ILE A 15 12.40 3.80 6.47
C ILE A 15 12.65 5.15 7.17
N SER A 16 11.62 5.95 7.40
CA SER A 16 11.75 7.22 8.12
C SER A 16 12.27 7.03 9.54
N ARG A 17 11.83 5.98 10.22
CA ARG A 17 12.29 5.64 11.57
C ARG A 17 13.75 5.20 11.60
N SER A 18 14.25 4.53 10.58
CA SER A 18 15.65 4.10 10.52
C SER A 18 16.63 5.28 10.45
N ALA A 19 16.21 6.42 9.91
CA ALA A 19 17.00 7.65 9.89
C ALA A 19 17.28 8.24 11.29
N ALA A 20 16.56 7.80 12.33
CA ALA A 20 16.79 8.20 13.71
C ALA A 20 17.90 7.39 14.40
N VAL A 21 18.45 6.37 13.73
CA VAL A 21 19.49 5.49 14.28
C VAL A 21 20.74 5.63 13.41
N PRO A 22 21.94 5.79 14.02
CA PRO A 22 23.18 5.83 13.23
C PRO A 22 23.38 4.53 12.46
N GLY A 23 23.69 4.61 11.19
CA GLY A 23 24.12 3.48 10.38
C GLY A 23 25.51 3.02 10.78
N VAL A 24 25.72 1.72 10.86
CA VAL A 24 27.05 1.14 11.05
C VAL A 24 27.38 0.29 9.83
N ASP A 25 28.45 0.66 9.14
CA ASP A 25 28.92 -0.05 7.97
C ASP A 25 30.19 -0.81 8.31
N GLY A 26 30.25 -2.06 7.88
CA GLY A 26 31.44 -2.89 7.97
C GLY A 26 31.90 -3.31 6.57
N GLY A 27 33.17 -3.16 6.28
CA GLY A 27 33.77 -3.60 5.03
C GLY A 27 34.99 -4.46 5.26
N GLY A 28 35.17 -5.48 4.43
CA GLY A 28 36.40 -6.30 4.40
C GLY A 28 36.86 -6.45 2.96
N SER A 29 38.17 -6.36 2.73
CA SER A 29 38.78 -6.67 1.45
C SER A 29 40.01 -7.53 1.62
N TYR A 30 40.18 -8.47 0.71
CA TYR A 30 41.36 -9.28 0.56
C TYR A 30 41.93 -9.07 -0.84
N ASN A 31 43.21 -8.73 -0.88
CA ASN A 31 43.93 -8.57 -2.13
C ASN A 31 45.19 -9.46 -2.10
N ARG A 32 45.36 -10.28 -3.12
CA ARG A 32 46.56 -11.06 -3.35
C ARG A 32 47.24 -10.59 -4.62
N ALA A 33 48.47 -10.13 -4.48
CA ALA A 33 49.28 -9.67 -5.61
C ALA A 33 50.54 -10.58 -5.73
N HIS A 34 50.84 -10.99 -6.96
CA HIS A 34 52.08 -11.70 -7.31
C HIS A 34 52.88 -10.81 -8.23
N ALA A 35 54.07 -10.43 -7.79
CA ALA A 35 55.01 -9.61 -8.57
C ALA A 35 56.46 -10.08 -8.33
N ALA A 36 57.22 -10.19 -9.39
CA ALA A 36 58.65 -10.55 -9.34
C ALA A 36 58.97 -11.81 -8.51
N GLY A 37 58.12 -12.85 -8.61
CA GLY A 37 58.31 -14.11 -7.88
C GLY A 37 57.89 -14.09 -6.40
N THR A 38 57.39 -12.97 -5.91
CA THR A 38 56.91 -12.83 -4.52
C THR A 38 55.40 -12.64 -4.51
N THR A 39 54.71 -13.42 -3.63
CA THR A 39 53.26 -13.26 -3.39
C THR A 39 53.07 -12.47 -2.13
N SER A 40 52.28 -11.42 -2.22
CA SER A 40 51.86 -10.60 -1.07
C SER A 40 50.36 -10.70 -0.87
N ASP A 41 49.93 -10.92 0.38
CA ASP A 41 48.56 -10.99 0.80
C ASP A 41 48.27 -9.76 1.67
N ARG A 42 47.18 -9.05 1.35
CA ARG A 42 46.72 -7.89 2.12
C ARG A 42 45.28 -8.04 2.51
N TRP A 43 45.02 -7.96 3.80
CA TRP A 43 43.71 -7.97 4.39
C TRP A 43 43.40 -6.55 4.91
N ASN A 44 42.24 -6.06 4.60
CA ASN A 44 41.72 -4.84 5.19
C ASN A 44 40.37 -5.16 5.81
N ALA A 45 40.17 -4.69 7.03
CA ALA A 45 38.86 -4.67 7.67
C ALA A 45 38.60 -3.27 8.20
N ASN A 46 37.45 -2.71 7.88
CA ASN A 46 37.04 -1.41 8.34
C ASN A 46 35.63 -1.46 8.91
N VAL A 47 35.41 -0.71 9.97
CA VAL A 47 34.10 -0.44 10.53
C VAL A 47 33.97 1.08 10.58
N GLY A 48 32.88 1.59 10.03
CA GLY A 48 32.59 3.00 9.98
C GLY A 48 31.16 3.30 10.41
N THR A 49 30.90 4.52 10.79
CA THR A 49 29.55 5.03 10.96
C THR A 49 29.25 5.99 9.83
N THR A 50 28.11 5.81 9.17
CA THR A 50 27.57 6.80 8.24
C THR A 50 27.26 8.09 8.99
N ALA A 51 27.37 9.23 8.30
CA ALA A 51 27.07 10.53 8.86
C ALA A 51 25.71 10.52 9.59
N TYR A 52 25.74 10.63 10.91
CA TYR A 52 24.57 10.70 11.75
C TYR A 52 24.31 12.17 12.12
N GLU A 53 23.14 12.69 11.72
CA GLU A 53 22.71 14.02 12.14
C GLU A 53 22.08 13.92 13.53
N VAL A 54 22.75 14.53 14.51
CA VAL A 54 22.17 14.67 15.84
C VAL A 54 20.99 15.63 15.77
N ASP A 55 19.80 15.14 16.11
CA ASP A 55 18.54 15.86 15.95
C ASP A 55 18.30 16.85 17.10
N PHE A 56 19.08 17.92 17.14
CA PHE A 56 18.95 18.97 18.15
C PHE A 56 17.66 19.79 18.03
N PHE A 57 17.17 19.97 16.80
CA PHE A 57 15.99 20.80 16.52
C PHE A 57 14.71 19.99 16.29
N GLY A 58 14.74 18.68 16.47
CA GLY A 58 13.59 17.80 16.31
C GLY A 58 13.13 17.59 14.86
N ARG A 59 13.98 17.83 13.87
CA ARG A 59 13.67 17.65 12.44
C ARG A 59 13.35 16.19 12.13
N VAL A 60 14.21 15.24 12.50
CA VAL A 60 14.03 13.81 12.28
C VAL A 60 12.81 13.28 13.04
N ARG A 61 12.64 13.76 14.29
CA ARG A 61 11.48 13.42 15.10
C ARG A 61 10.17 13.90 14.47
N SER A 62 10.15 15.11 13.92
CA SER A 62 8.99 15.68 13.23
C SER A 62 8.67 14.94 11.94
N LEU A 63 9.68 14.55 11.15
CA LEU A 63 9.51 13.74 9.94
C LEU A 63 8.97 12.34 10.27
N ASN A 64 9.44 11.71 11.33
CA ASN A 64 8.92 10.43 11.80
C ASN A 64 7.46 10.53 12.23
N ARG A 65 7.10 11.61 12.92
CA ARG A 65 5.70 11.87 13.31
C ARG A 65 4.81 12.07 12.09
N GLN A 66 5.26 12.86 11.13
CA GLN A 66 4.57 13.05 9.86
C GLN A 66 4.34 11.73 9.12
N ALA A 67 5.35 10.87 9.04
CA ALA A 67 5.24 9.56 8.39
C ALA A 67 4.26 8.63 9.13
N LEU A 68 4.22 8.70 10.46
CA LEU A 68 3.27 7.95 11.28
C LEU A 68 1.83 8.42 11.05
N GLU A 69 1.59 9.73 11.06
CA GLU A 69 0.25 10.28 10.80
C GLU A 69 -0.24 9.95 9.39
N LYS A 70 0.67 9.97 8.40
CA LYS A 70 0.36 9.54 7.04
C LYS A 70 -0.03 8.05 6.98
N TYR A 71 0.66 7.20 7.74
CA TYR A 71 0.28 5.79 7.86
C TYR A 71 -1.12 5.62 8.45
N PHE A 72 -1.45 6.32 9.53
CA PHE A 72 -2.80 6.28 10.11
C PHE A 72 -3.87 6.78 9.14
N ALA A 73 -3.62 7.87 8.43
CA ALA A 73 -4.54 8.37 7.41
C ALA A 73 -4.81 7.34 6.30
N THR A 74 -3.78 6.58 5.89
CA THR A 74 -3.93 5.52 4.88
C THR A 74 -4.75 4.34 5.42
N THR A 75 -4.61 4.01 6.71
CA THR A 75 -5.40 2.97 7.37
C THR A 75 -6.88 3.35 7.45
N GLU A 76 -7.19 4.60 7.78
CA GLU A 76 -8.58 5.10 7.79
C GLU A 76 -9.16 5.19 6.37
N ALA A 77 -8.36 5.57 5.38
CA ALA A 77 -8.76 5.54 3.98
C ALA A 77 -9.12 4.11 3.51
N GLN A 78 -8.39 3.09 3.95
CA GLN A 78 -8.73 1.69 3.70
C GLN A 78 -10.10 1.32 4.31
N ARG A 79 -10.36 1.78 5.53
CA ARG A 79 -11.65 1.57 6.19
C ARG A 79 -12.79 2.23 5.43
N GLY A 80 -12.59 3.48 5.01
CA GLY A 80 -13.55 4.19 4.15
C GLY A 80 -13.83 3.47 2.84
N ALA A 81 -12.80 2.96 2.16
CA ALA A 81 -12.94 2.19 0.94
C ALA A 81 -13.77 0.90 1.13
N ARG A 82 -13.64 0.22 2.28
CA ARG A 82 -14.48 -0.94 2.60
C ARG A 82 -15.95 -0.55 2.77
N ILE A 83 -16.23 0.55 3.45
CA ILE A 83 -17.61 1.05 3.64
C ILE A 83 -18.21 1.40 2.29
N THR A 84 -17.49 2.11 1.44
CA THR A 84 -17.92 2.46 0.09
C THR A 84 -18.22 1.22 -0.75
N LEU A 85 -17.37 0.20 -0.68
CA LEU A 85 -17.59 -1.06 -1.40
C LEU A 85 -18.88 -1.75 -0.93
N VAL A 86 -19.13 -1.81 0.37
CA VAL A 86 -20.36 -2.41 0.91
C VAL A 86 -21.59 -1.63 0.45
N ALA A 87 -21.53 -0.30 0.46
CA ALA A 87 -22.61 0.54 -0.04
C ALA A 87 -22.87 0.31 -1.53
N GLN A 88 -21.83 0.26 -2.36
CA GLN A 88 -21.95 -0.03 -3.80
C GLN A 88 -22.58 -1.40 -4.06
N VAL A 89 -22.18 -2.43 -3.33
CA VAL A 89 -22.78 -3.77 -3.48
C VAL A 89 -24.27 -3.76 -3.11
N ALA A 90 -24.65 -3.01 -2.08
CA ALA A 90 -26.06 -2.88 -1.70
C ALA A 90 -26.86 -2.12 -2.76
N ASP A 91 -26.33 -1.04 -3.31
CA ASP A 91 -26.97 -0.25 -4.36
C ASP A 91 -27.17 -1.08 -5.63
N GLU A 92 -26.16 -1.84 -6.05
CA GLU A 92 -26.26 -2.76 -7.19
C GLU A 92 -27.29 -3.88 -6.96
N TYR A 93 -27.34 -4.42 -5.75
CA TYR A 93 -28.33 -5.41 -5.39
C TYR A 93 -29.78 -4.85 -5.51
N PHE A 94 -30.04 -3.67 -4.98
CA PHE A 94 -31.34 -3.04 -5.10
C PHE A 94 -31.69 -2.67 -6.55
N SER A 95 -30.72 -2.22 -7.33
CA SER A 95 -30.86 -1.94 -8.75
C SER A 95 -31.25 -3.20 -9.53
N LEU A 96 -30.61 -4.34 -9.23
CA LEU A 96 -30.97 -5.64 -9.83
C LEU A 96 -32.40 -6.05 -9.46
N ARG A 97 -32.79 -5.93 -8.19
CA ARG A 97 -34.16 -6.26 -7.73
C ARG A 97 -35.20 -5.38 -8.38
N LEU A 98 -34.92 -4.10 -8.58
CA LEU A 98 -35.79 -3.19 -9.31
C LEU A 98 -35.94 -3.62 -10.77
N ALA A 99 -34.86 -3.96 -11.45
CA ALA A 99 -34.89 -4.42 -12.84
C ALA A 99 -35.69 -5.74 -12.99
N GLU A 100 -35.56 -6.68 -12.05
CA GLU A 100 -36.33 -7.93 -12.01
C GLU A 100 -37.83 -7.63 -11.85
N ALA A 101 -38.20 -6.74 -10.95
CA ALA A 101 -39.61 -6.33 -10.75
C ALA A 101 -40.20 -5.64 -12.00
N GLN A 102 -39.43 -4.76 -12.64
CA GLN A 102 -39.83 -4.12 -13.89
C GLN A 102 -40.02 -5.14 -15.02
N LEU A 103 -39.13 -6.13 -15.15
CA LEU A 103 -39.25 -7.19 -16.12
C LEU A 103 -40.53 -8.02 -15.89
N LEU A 104 -40.82 -8.38 -14.64
CA LEU A 104 -42.03 -9.09 -14.29
C LEU A 104 -43.29 -8.30 -14.68
N LEU A 105 -43.33 -7.01 -14.33
CA LEU A 105 -44.44 -6.13 -14.66
C LEU A 105 -44.63 -6.01 -16.18
N ALA A 106 -43.53 -5.83 -16.94
CA ALA A 106 -43.60 -5.77 -18.40
C ALA A 106 -44.14 -7.05 -19.02
N ARG A 107 -43.74 -8.23 -18.49
CA ARG A 107 -44.29 -9.52 -18.95
C ARG A 107 -45.78 -9.64 -18.67
N LEU A 108 -46.25 -9.30 -17.48
CA LEU A 108 -47.64 -9.31 -17.12
C LEU A 108 -48.49 -8.38 -18.00
N THR A 109 -47.97 -7.17 -18.25
CA THR A 109 -48.61 -6.21 -19.14
C THR A 109 -48.72 -6.74 -20.59
N LEU A 110 -47.64 -7.34 -21.10
CA LEU A 110 -47.64 -7.97 -22.43
C LEU A 110 -48.68 -9.10 -22.54
N GLU A 111 -48.79 -9.96 -21.55
CA GLU A 111 -49.78 -11.05 -21.52
C GLU A 111 -51.22 -10.51 -21.46
N ALA A 112 -51.46 -9.46 -20.66
CA ALA A 112 -52.77 -8.82 -20.58
C ALA A 112 -53.18 -8.20 -21.93
N VAL A 113 -52.26 -7.52 -22.63
CA VAL A 113 -52.51 -6.96 -23.96
C VAL A 113 -52.78 -8.02 -25.02
N LYS A 114 -51.99 -9.11 -25.02
CA LYS A 114 -52.22 -10.25 -25.92
C LYS A 114 -53.57 -10.88 -25.68
N GLY A 115 -53.97 -11.10 -24.42
CA GLY A 115 -55.26 -11.66 -24.07
C GLY A 115 -56.42 -10.80 -24.53
N SER A 116 -56.32 -9.46 -24.44
CA SER A 116 -57.35 -8.54 -24.95
C SER A 116 -57.43 -8.51 -26.49
N SER A 117 -56.32 -8.70 -27.18
CA SER A 117 -56.26 -8.75 -28.65
C SER A 117 -56.88 -10.01 -29.27
N THR A 118 -56.94 -11.13 -28.54
CA THR A 118 -57.53 -12.36 -29.02
C THR A 118 -59.04 -12.48 -28.81
N LEU A 119 -59.64 -11.52 -28.11
CA LEU A 119 -61.08 -11.44 -27.83
C LEU A 119 -61.88 -10.52 -28.78
N ASN A 120 -61.21 -9.86 -29.70
CA ASN A 120 -61.78 -9.01 -30.76
C ASN A 120 -61.54 -9.64 -32.14
#